data_0766ec278d070c01f7590f3d4035126a
#
_entry.id   0766ec278d070c01f7590f3d4035126a
#
_cell.length_a   1.000
_cell.length_b   1.000
_cell.length_c   1.000
_cell.angle_alpha   90.00
_cell.angle_beta   90.00
_cell.angle_gamma   90.00
#
_symmetry.space_group_name_H-M   'P 1'
#
loop_
_entity.id
_entity.type
_entity.pdbx_description
1 polymer ?
#
loop_
_entity_poly.entity_id
_entity_poly.type
_entity_poly.pdbx_seq_one_letter_code
_entity_poly.pdbx_strand_id
1 'polypeptide(L)'
;MKLANYLFFRSGCEQALEFYAQCGLGRVVTIVRHGDYGPPHDESMRGKVLHSEFAGPGVHFFASDNHDAEPMRGSAHFLVLESRTELDELFARMSVGANITTSVGAQPWGYYGKLTDRFGVQWMFNVAA
;
A
#
# COMPACT_ATOMS: atom_id res chain seq x y z
N MET A 1 -0.67 -6.78 -23.16
CA MET A 1 -0.81 -7.28 -21.76
C MET A 1 -0.12 -6.28 -20.83
N LYS A 2 -0.70 -6.02 -19.67
CA LYS A 2 -0.14 -5.14 -18.65
C LYS A 2 -0.42 -5.74 -17.28
N LEU A 3 0.62 -5.88 -16.45
CA LEU A 3 0.48 -6.28 -15.07
C LEU A 3 0.27 -5.04 -14.20
N ALA A 4 -0.71 -5.08 -13.32
CA ALA A 4 -0.92 -4.06 -12.31
C ALA A 4 -1.21 -4.74 -10.97
N ASN A 5 -0.78 -4.12 -9.88
CA ASN A 5 -1.06 -4.62 -8.54
C ASN A 5 -2.44 -4.16 -8.09
N TYR A 6 -3.14 -5.03 -7.38
CA TYR A 6 -4.44 -4.73 -6.80
C TYR A 6 -4.43 -5.15 -5.32
N LEU A 7 -4.76 -4.22 -4.44
CA LEU A 7 -4.81 -4.47 -3.00
C LEU A 7 -6.26 -4.65 -2.56
N PHE A 8 -6.54 -5.77 -1.89
CA PHE A 8 -7.85 -6.04 -1.30
C PHE A 8 -7.81 -5.82 0.21
N PHE A 9 -8.71 -4.99 0.71
CA PHE A 9 -8.95 -4.79 2.13
C PHE A 9 -10.35 -5.29 2.48
N ARG A 10 -10.57 -5.77 3.68
CA ARG A 10 -11.95 -6.00 4.16
C ARG A 10 -12.62 -4.68 4.47
N SER A 11 -11.84 -3.76 5.02
CA SER A 11 -12.27 -2.42 5.39
C SER A 11 -11.01 -1.57 5.53
N GLY A 12 -11.16 -0.25 5.43
CA GLY A 12 -10.04 0.66 5.65
C GLY A 12 -9.22 0.99 4.40
N CYS A 13 -9.69 0.65 3.20
CA CYS A 13 -9.00 0.99 1.96
C CYS A 13 -8.71 2.49 1.86
N GLU A 14 -9.69 3.34 2.07
CA GLU A 14 -9.51 4.79 1.96
C GLU A 14 -8.48 5.32 2.96
N GLN A 15 -8.53 4.84 4.20
CA GLN A 15 -7.58 5.19 5.23
C GLN A 15 -6.15 4.78 4.85
N ALA A 16 -6.00 3.60 4.25
CA ALA A 16 -4.70 3.13 3.77
C ALA A 16 -4.17 4.04 2.66
N LEU A 17 -5.00 4.39 1.68
CA LEU A 17 -4.59 5.27 0.58
C LEU A 17 -4.21 6.66 1.09
N GLU A 18 -4.95 7.22 2.03
CA GLU A 18 -4.62 8.49 2.66
C GLU A 18 -3.28 8.42 3.39
N PHE A 19 -3.03 7.34 4.11
CA PHE A 19 -1.76 7.11 4.78
C PHE A 19 -0.61 7.06 3.78
N TYR A 20 -0.75 6.33 2.69
CA TYR A 20 0.29 6.23 1.66
C TYR A 20 0.56 7.58 0.99
N ALA A 21 -0.49 8.37 0.77
CA ALA A 21 -0.34 9.73 0.24
C ALA A 21 0.42 10.63 1.22
N GLN A 22 0.10 10.55 2.51
CA GLN A 22 0.81 11.31 3.57
C GLN A 22 2.27 10.88 3.69
N CYS A 23 2.56 9.60 3.44
CA CYS A 23 3.94 9.10 3.43
C CYS A 23 4.74 9.56 2.21
N GLY A 24 4.10 10.11 1.19
CA GLY A 24 4.77 10.63 -0.01
C GLY A 24 4.85 9.63 -1.15
N LEU A 25 4.10 8.51 -1.10
CA LEU A 25 4.11 7.52 -2.18
C LEU A 25 3.36 7.99 -3.44
N GLY A 26 2.45 8.94 -3.31
CA GLY A 26 1.64 9.40 -4.43
C GLY A 26 0.32 9.98 -3.96
N ARG A 27 -0.71 9.82 -4.79
CA ARG A 27 -2.04 10.35 -4.53
C ARG A 27 -3.12 9.41 -5.04
N VAL A 28 -4.32 9.57 -4.50
CA VAL A 28 -5.52 8.92 -5.02
C VAL A 28 -5.91 9.61 -6.33
N VAL A 29 -5.98 8.84 -7.41
CA VAL A 29 -6.38 9.34 -8.74
C VAL A 29 -7.90 9.26 -8.89
N THR A 30 -8.49 8.13 -8.49
CA THR A 30 -9.92 7.86 -8.64
C THR A 30 -10.40 7.05 -7.45
N ILE A 31 -11.59 7.37 -6.96
CA ILE A 31 -12.35 6.54 -6.01
C ILE A 31 -13.77 6.39 -6.53
N VAL A 32 -14.24 5.12 -6.53
CA VAL A 32 -15.64 4.76 -6.76
C VAL A 32 -16.10 4.00 -5.51
N ARG A 33 -17.28 4.33 -5.02
CA ARG A 33 -17.79 3.77 -3.76
C ARG A 33 -18.87 2.73 -3.98
N HIS A 34 -18.95 1.76 -3.08
CA HIS A 34 -20.10 0.85 -3.02
C HIS A 34 -21.37 1.68 -2.86
N GLY A 35 -22.34 1.46 -3.72
CA GLY A 35 -23.58 2.24 -3.81
C GLY A 35 -23.61 3.26 -4.93
N ASP A 36 -22.46 3.59 -5.55
CA ASP A 36 -22.40 4.59 -6.63
C ASP A 36 -23.07 4.11 -7.92
N TYR A 37 -23.02 2.81 -8.20
CA TYR A 37 -23.57 2.21 -9.42
C TYR A 37 -24.74 1.27 -9.15
N GLY A 38 -25.45 1.50 -8.06
CA GLY A 38 -26.58 0.67 -7.66
C GLY A 38 -26.42 0.14 -6.24
N PRO A 39 -27.35 -0.71 -5.75
CA PRO A 39 -27.27 -1.24 -4.39
C PRO A 39 -25.94 -1.98 -4.19
N PRO A 40 -25.26 -1.77 -3.05
CA PRO A 40 -24.06 -2.53 -2.74
C PRO A 40 -24.40 -4.00 -2.50
N HIS A 41 -23.39 -4.88 -2.59
CA HIS A 41 -23.53 -6.30 -2.29
C HIS A 41 -24.15 -6.52 -0.89
N ASP A 42 -23.74 -5.70 0.07
CA ASP A 42 -24.23 -5.69 1.45
C ASP A 42 -24.29 -4.23 1.89
N GLU A 43 -25.34 -3.84 2.62
CA GLU A 43 -25.49 -2.46 3.11
C GLU A 43 -24.33 -2.02 4.01
N SER A 44 -23.67 -2.94 4.70
CA SER A 44 -22.48 -2.65 5.50
C SER A 44 -21.32 -2.14 4.64
N MET A 45 -21.33 -2.40 3.34
CA MET A 45 -20.29 -1.95 2.41
C MET A 45 -20.53 -0.55 1.85
N ARG A 46 -21.75 -0.02 1.99
CA ARG A 46 -22.11 1.29 1.42
C ARG A 46 -21.13 2.37 1.84
N GLY A 47 -20.64 3.14 0.86
CA GLY A 47 -19.67 4.21 1.07
C GLY A 47 -18.22 3.76 1.15
N LYS A 48 -17.95 2.47 1.33
CA LYS A 48 -16.59 1.93 1.27
C LYS A 48 -16.10 1.93 -0.18
N VAL A 49 -14.81 1.70 -0.37
CA VAL A 49 -14.21 1.80 -1.71
C VAL A 49 -14.54 0.56 -2.53
N LEU A 50 -15.30 0.73 -3.62
CA LEU A 50 -15.57 -0.32 -4.60
C LEU A 50 -14.37 -0.53 -5.53
N HIS A 51 -13.73 0.57 -5.93
CA HIS A 51 -12.56 0.57 -6.79
C HIS A 51 -11.83 1.90 -6.64
N SER A 52 -10.52 1.84 -6.67
CA SER A 52 -9.68 3.05 -6.63
C SER A 52 -8.40 2.85 -7.42
N GLU A 53 -7.83 3.97 -7.81
CA GLU A 53 -6.52 4.03 -8.44
C GLU A 53 -5.63 4.97 -7.64
N PHE A 54 -4.39 4.53 -7.36
CA PHE A 54 -3.37 5.29 -6.66
C PHE A 54 -2.12 5.37 -7.53
N ALA A 55 -1.54 6.54 -7.66
CA ALA A 55 -0.36 6.74 -8.49
C ALA A 55 0.57 7.81 -7.92
N GLY A 56 1.85 7.60 -8.11
CA GLY A 56 2.93 8.53 -7.83
C GLY A 56 4.11 8.25 -8.74
N PRO A 57 5.23 8.98 -8.62
CA PRO A 57 6.42 8.69 -9.41
C PRO A 57 6.92 7.27 -9.14
N GLY A 58 6.83 6.40 -10.16
CA GLY A 58 7.24 5.01 -10.05
C GLY A 58 6.30 4.11 -9.22
N VAL A 59 5.17 4.63 -8.76
CA VAL A 59 4.19 3.90 -7.95
C VAL A 59 2.84 3.88 -8.65
N HIS A 60 2.26 2.72 -8.80
CA HIS A 60 0.92 2.59 -9.38
C HIS A 60 0.27 1.29 -8.89
N PHE A 61 -0.91 1.39 -8.31
CA PHE A 61 -1.71 0.23 -7.94
C PHE A 61 -3.18 0.61 -7.82
N PHE A 62 -4.02 -0.42 -7.79
CA PHE A 62 -5.46 -0.31 -7.54
C PHE A 62 -5.78 -0.90 -6.18
N ALA A 63 -6.92 -0.51 -5.62
CA ALA A 63 -7.32 -1.02 -4.31
C ALA A 63 -8.83 -0.92 -4.10
N SER A 64 -9.37 -1.78 -3.26
CA SER A 64 -10.77 -1.75 -2.87
C SER A 64 -11.01 -2.36 -1.50
N ASP A 65 -12.22 -2.12 -0.98
CA ASP A 65 -12.78 -2.85 0.15
C ASP A 65 -13.66 -3.98 -0.38
N ASN A 66 -13.37 -5.21 0.05
CA ASN A 66 -14.12 -6.40 -0.32
C ASN A 66 -14.48 -7.18 0.93
N HIS A 67 -15.76 -7.53 1.08
CA HIS A 67 -16.23 -8.27 2.26
C HIS A 67 -15.57 -9.65 2.39
N ASP A 68 -15.11 -10.23 1.28
CA ASP A 68 -14.49 -11.55 1.21
C ASP A 68 -12.96 -11.48 1.06
N ALA A 69 -12.35 -10.31 1.27
CA ALA A 69 -10.92 -10.17 1.14
C ALA A 69 -10.17 -11.05 2.13
N GLU A 70 -9.15 -11.72 1.64
CA GLU A 70 -8.22 -12.51 2.46
C GLU A 70 -7.05 -11.64 2.93
N PRO A 71 -6.38 -12.00 4.04
CA PRO A 71 -5.17 -11.30 4.46
C PRO A 71 -4.10 -11.31 3.36
N MET A 72 -3.44 -10.17 3.17
CA MET A 72 -2.38 -10.03 2.17
C MET A 72 -1.09 -10.65 2.70
N ARG A 73 -0.85 -11.93 2.38
CA ARG A 73 0.30 -12.71 2.83
C ARG A 73 1.07 -13.26 1.64
N GLY A 74 2.35 -13.56 1.85
CA GLY A 74 3.19 -14.24 0.86
C GLY A 74 3.61 -13.39 -0.32
N SER A 75 3.35 -12.08 -0.31
CA SER A 75 3.81 -11.14 -1.31
C SER A 75 4.13 -9.80 -0.68
N ALA A 76 4.95 -9.01 -1.34
CA ALA A 76 5.32 -7.68 -0.89
C ALA A 76 5.45 -6.73 -2.08
N HIS A 77 5.28 -5.43 -1.80
CA HIS A 77 5.59 -4.38 -2.77
C HIS A 77 7.01 -3.94 -2.54
N PHE A 78 7.83 -4.02 -3.58
CA PHE A 78 9.26 -3.75 -3.50
C PHE A 78 9.56 -2.35 -4.03
N LEU A 79 9.93 -1.45 -3.11
CA LEU A 79 10.27 -0.07 -3.44
C LEU A 79 11.78 0.04 -3.60
N VAL A 80 12.21 0.46 -4.78
CA VAL A 80 13.62 0.73 -5.08
C VAL A 80 13.82 2.24 -4.98
N LEU A 81 14.59 2.67 -3.99
CA LEU A 81 14.84 4.08 -3.69
C LEU A 81 16.22 4.48 -4.27
N GLU A 82 16.42 5.76 -4.46
CA GLU A 82 17.65 6.27 -5.07
C GLU A 82 18.74 6.61 -4.05
N SER A 83 18.36 6.85 -2.79
CA SER A 83 19.33 7.19 -1.75
C SER A 83 18.92 6.60 -0.40
N ARG A 84 19.93 6.42 0.48
CA ARG A 84 19.69 5.95 1.85
C ARG A 84 18.84 6.96 2.63
N THR A 85 19.05 8.25 2.42
CA THR A 85 18.26 9.29 3.07
C THR A 85 16.79 9.17 2.70
N GLU A 86 16.50 9.02 1.41
CA GLU A 86 15.12 8.82 0.91
C GLU A 86 14.48 7.58 1.55
N LEU A 87 15.23 6.47 1.58
CA LEU A 87 14.74 5.23 2.18
C LEU A 87 14.47 5.42 3.67
N ASP A 88 15.40 5.99 4.42
CA ASP A 88 15.24 6.19 5.86
C ASP A 88 14.01 7.03 6.19
N GLU A 89 13.80 8.10 5.45
CA GLU A 89 12.66 9.00 5.65
C GLU A 89 11.33 8.31 5.33
N LEU A 90 11.26 7.61 4.19
CA LEU A 90 10.05 6.89 3.80
C LEU A 90 9.76 5.75 4.78
N PHE A 91 10.77 4.97 5.13
CA PHE A 91 10.63 3.85 6.07
C PHE A 91 10.13 4.35 7.43
N ALA A 92 10.67 5.46 7.93
CA ALA A 92 10.23 6.04 9.18
C ALA A 92 8.75 6.43 9.14
N ARG A 93 8.30 7.06 8.05
CA ARG A 93 6.88 7.44 7.90
C ARG A 93 5.97 6.22 7.81
N MET A 94 6.35 5.21 7.03
CA MET A 94 5.54 4.01 6.85
C MET A 94 5.56 3.06 8.04
N SER A 95 6.55 3.18 8.92
CA SER A 95 6.68 2.33 10.10
C SER A 95 5.71 2.69 11.22
N VAL A 96 5.00 3.80 11.14
CA VAL A 96 4.02 4.20 12.17
C VAL A 96 2.90 3.16 12.24
N GLY A 97 2.80 2.47 13.37
CA GLY A 97 1.83 1.39 13.58
C GLY A 97 2.17 0.09 12.86
N ALA A 98 3.33 0.00 12.22
CA ALA A 98 3.75 -1.19 11.48
C ALA A 98 4.44 -2.22 12.36
N ASN A 99 4.55 -3.43 11.83
CA ASN A 99 5.44 -4.47 12.34
C ASN A 99 6.69 -4.50 11.47
N ILE A 100 7.83 -4.06 12.01
CA ILE A 100 9.10 -4.09 11.30
C ILE A 100 9.64 -5.52 11.35
N THR A 101 9.73 -6.16 10.19
CA THR A 101 10.22 -7.54 10.08
C THR A 101 11.70 -7.62 9.76
N THR A 102 12.26 -6.58 9.14
CA THR A 102 13.71 -6.40 8.97
C THR A 102 14.05 -4.94 9.16
N SER A 103 14.80 -4.63 10.20
CA SER A 103 15.28 -3.26 10.44
C SER A 103 16.19 -2.81 9.29
N VAL A 104 16.14 -1.52 8.98
CA VAL A 104 16.96 -0.94 7.91
C VAL A 104 18.45 -1.15 8.21
N GLY A 105 19.18 -1.64 7.22
CA GLY A 105 20.61 -1.88 7.35
C GLY A 105 21.24 -2.38 6.05
N ALA A 106 22.56 -2.46 6.05
CA ALA A 106 23.31 -2.96 4.92
C ALA A 106 23.15 -4.48 4.77
N GLN A 107 22.87 -4.90 3.56
CA GLN A 107 22.77 -6.30 3.15
C GLN A 107 23.60 -6.51 1.88
N PRO A 108 23.90 -7.78 1.50
CA PRO A 108 24.66 -8.02 0.27
C PRO A 108 24.05 -7.39 -1.00
N TRP A 109 22.72 -7.27 -1.05
CA TRP A 109 22.01 -6.73 -2.21
C TRP A 109 21.74 -5.22 -2.12
N GLY A 110 22.04 -4.58 -1.00
CA GLY A 110 21.83 -3.14 -0.85
C GLY A 110 21.53 -2.71 0.58
N TYR A 111 21.14 -1.47 0.71
CA TYR A 111 20.64 -0.90 1.96
C TYR A 111 19.13 -1.17 2.02
N TYR A 112 18.69 -1.96 2.97
CA TYR A 112 17.41 -2.68 2.90
C TYR A 112 16.64 -2.63 4.22
N GLY A 113 15.31 -2.62 4.11
CA GLY A 113 14.40 -2.81 5.23
C GLY A 113 13.09 -3.42 4.76
N LYS A 114 12.34 -4.00 5.69
CA LYS A 114 11.06 -4.65 5.40
C LYS A 114 10.11 -4.46 6.57
N LEU A 115 8.85 -4.20 6.25
CA LEU A 115 7.79 -4.09 7.26
C LEU A 115 6.46 -4.59 6.71
N THR A 116 5.56 -4.92 7.64
CA THR A 116 4.13 -5.05 7.36
C THR A 116 3.47 -3.81 7.95
N ASP A 117 2.82 -3.00 7.13
CA ASP A 117 2.24 -1.75 7.60
C ASP A 117 1.01 -1.99 8.48
N ARG A 118 0.49 -0.92 9.08
CA ARG A 118 -0.64 -1.02 10.00
C ARG A 118 -1.94 -1.49 9.34
N PHE A 119 -1.99 -1.55 8.01
CA PHE A 119 -3.12 -2.05 7.24
C PHE A 119 -2.92 -3.49 6.76
N GLY A 120 -1.79 -4.13 7.10
CA GLY A 120 -1.48 -5.51 6.77
C GLY A 120 -0.76 -5.69 5.43
N VAL A 121 -0.32 -4.63 4.79
CA VAL A 121 0.40 -4.68 3.52
C VAL A 121 1.90 -4.80 3.76
N GLN A 122 2.54 -5.73 3.07
CA GLN A 122 3.98 -5.95 3.19
C GLN A 122 4.74 -5.06 2.19
N TRP A 123 5.75 -4.36 2.68
CA TRP A 123 6.61 -3.47 1.91
C TRP A 123 8.07 -3.80 2.14
N MET A 124 8.82 -3.84 1.05
CA MET A 124 10.27 -3.95 1.05
C MET A 124 10.86 -2.65 0.51
N PHE A 125 11.98 -2.22 1.08
CA PHE A 125 12.65 -0.97 0.72
C PHE A 125 14.10 -1.28 0.45
N ASN A 126 14.62 -0.86 -0.69
CA ASN A 126 16.00 -1.13 -1.06
C ASN A 126 16.64 0.01 -1.83
N VAL A 127 17.89 0.31 -1.48
CA VAL A 127 18.80 1.10 -2.30
C VAL A 127 19.87 0.13 -2.76
N ALA A 128 20.07 0.02 -4.07
CA ALA A 128 21.02 -0.94 -4.64
C ALA A 128 22.43 -0.73 -4.09
N ALA A 129 23.13 -1.82 -3.91
CA ALA A 129 24.52 -1.85 -3.46
C ALA A 129 25.46 -1.14 -4.45
#